data_56682f2334bb5f9a7118ce21acd2c5f1
#
_entry.id   56682f2334bb5f9a7118ce21acd2c5f1
#
_cell.length_a   1.000
_cell.length_b   1.000
_cell.length_c   1.000
_cell.angle_alpha   90.00
_cell.angle_beta   90.00
_cell.angle_gamma   90.00
#
_symmetry.space_group_name_H-M   'P 1'
#
loop_
_entity.id
_entity.type
_entity.pdbx_description
1 polymer ?
#
loop_
_entity_poly.entity_id
_entity_poly.type
_entity_poly.pdbx_seq_one_letter_code
_entity_poly.pdbx_strand_id
1 'polypeptide(L)'
;LDTPEDDLSLAAVLRSPLCGWTEAELFRLANPRKGYLWEALRDHPGHDATRAFLNDMRGQADFLRPYDLIERVLHRHDGRRKLVGRLGTEAEDGIDELLAQALSYETSEVPSLTGFLAWMQTDDVEVKRQLDGEGHRIRVMTVHGAKGLEAEIVILPDTCDRKPQDRDQIYRLSDGPPVWKVAAAESPPLIAAERAARAERDAAERLRLLYVAMTRARCWLVVA
;
A
#
# COMPACT_ATOMS: atom_id res chain seq x y z
N LEU A 1 0.05 -17.19 12.41
CA LEU A 1 -0.81 -17.60 13.53
C LEU A 1 -1.77 -18.68 13.06
N ASP A 2 -2.46 -18.44 11.99
CA ASP A 2 -3.45 -19.32 11.39
C ASP A 2 -2.80 -20.62 10.85
N THR A 3 -1.62 -20.50 10.23
CA THR A 3 -0.89 -21.62 9.61
C THR A 3 0.53 -21.68 10.16
N PRO A 4 0.78 -22.53 11.19
CA PRO A 4 2.10 -22.66 11.82
C PRO A 4 3.20 -23.17 10.89
N GLU A 5 2.83 -23.84 9.81
CA GLU A 5 3.69 -24.41 8.78
C GLU A 5 4.14 -23.37 7.74
N ASP A 6 3.58 -22.16 7.77
CA ASP A 6 3.98 -21.08 6.87
C ASP A 6 5.28 -20.41 7.37
N ASP A 7 6.38 -20.99 6.96
CA ASP A 7 7.74 -20.53 7.27
C ASP A 7 8.01 -19.11 6.74
N LEU A 8 7.43 -18.75 5.58
CA LEU A 8 7.67 -17.46 4.96
C LEU A 8 7.03 -16.33 5.75
N SER A 9 5.76 -16.48 6.11
CA SER A 9 5.05 -15.51 6.95
C SER A 9 5.69 -15.40 8.33
N LEU A 10 6.10 -16.52 8.94
CA LEU A 10 6.81 -16.50 10.21
C LEU A 10 8.15 -15.75 10.10
N ALA A 11 8.95 -16.03 9.07
CA ALA A 11 10.20 -15.33 8.83
C ALA A 11 10.00 -13.82 8.67
N ALA A 12 8.94 -13.41 7.95
CA ALA A 12 8.57 -11.99 7.78
C ALA A 12 8.22 -11.34 9.14
N VAL A 13 7.46 -12.02 10.00
CA VAL A 13 7.13 -11.53 11.34
C VAL A 13 8.37 -11.43 12.22
N LEU A 14 9.27 -12.42 12.19
CA LEU A 14 10.53 -12.37 12.96
C LEU A 14 11.41 -11.20 12.52
N ARG A 15 11.46 -10.89 11.22
CA ARG A 15 12.21 -9.77 10.66
C ARG A 15 11.52 -8.42 10.84
N SER A 16 10.24 -8.41 11.14
CA SER A 16 9.47 -7.18 11.34
C SER A 16 9.92 -6.42 12.60
N PRO A 17 9.59 -5.13 12.74
CA PRO A 17 9.85 -4.37 13.95
C PRO A 17 9.23 -4.98 15.23
N LEU A 18 8.22 -5.82 15.10
CA LEU A 18 7.57 -6.48 16.24
C LEU A 18 8.54 -7.41 16.98
N CYS A 19 9.34 -8.18 16.25
CA CYS A 19 10.31 -9.11 16.80
C CYS A 19 11.76 -8.61 16.69
N GLY A 20 12.09 -7.85 15.63
CA GLY A 20 13.35 -7.15 15.45
C GLY A 20 14.56 -8.05 15.15
N TRP A 21 14.33 -9.26 14.64
CA TRP A 21 15.43 -10.18 14.31
C TRP A 21 16.28 -9.71 13.15
N THR A 22 17.57 -9.95 13.24
CA THR A 22 18.50 -9.76 12.13
C THR A 22 18.44 -10.92 11.15
N GLU A 23 18.94 -10.71 9.93
CA GLU A 23 19.08 -11.75 8.91
C GLU A 23 19.95 -12.91 9.41
N ALA A 24 21.04 -12.59 10.11
CA ALA A 24 21.96 -13.57 10.66
C ALA A 24 21.32 -14.45 11.76
N GLU A 25 20.44 -13.89 12.57
CA GLU A 25 19.69 -14.65 13.58
C GLU A 25 18.68 -15.58 12.93
N LEU A 26 17.92 -15.07 11.96
CA LEU A 26 16.98 -15.88 11.20
C LEU A 26 17.68 -17.00 10.43
N PHE A 27 18.83 -16.70 9.78
CA PHE A 27 19.59 -17.71 9.06
C PHE A 27 20.10 -18.82 9.99
N ARG A 28 20.61 -18.47 11.17
CA ARG A 28 21.07 -19.45 12.16
C ARG A 28 19.96 -20.37 12.66
N LEU A 29 18.75 -19.85 12.79
CA LEU A 29 17.58 -20.65 13.13
C LEU A 29 17.14 -21.53 11.97
N ALA A 30 17.16 -20.99 10.75
CA ALA A 30 16.63 -21.65 9.57
C ALA A 30 17.57 -22.69 8.96
N ASN A 31 18.91 -22.63 9.21
CA ASN A 31 19.89 -23.49 8.54
C ASN A 31 21.02 -23.94 9.48
N PRO A 32 21.26 -25.28 9.65
CA PRO A 32 20.41 -26.37 9.14
C PRO A 32 19.22 -26.65 10.08
N ARG A 33 18.05 -26.87 9.51
CA ARG A 33 16.89 -27.30 10.30
C ARG A 33 16.22 -28.53 9.69
N LYS A 34 15.49 -29.26 10.53
CA LYS A 34 14.51 -30.27 10.13
C LYS A 34 13.12 -29.76 10.52
N GLY A 35 12.12 -29.98 9.65
CA GLY A 35 10.76 -29.53 9.92
C GLY A 35 10.55 -28.03 9.71
N TYR A 36 9.50 -27.50 10.30
CA TYR A 36 9.04 -26.13 10.13
C TYR A 36 9.84 -25.13 10.99
N LEU A 37 9.87 -23.87 10.54
CA LEU A 37 10.58 -22.79 11.24
C LEU A 37 10.03 -22.58 12.67
N TRP A 38 8.71 -22.76 12.85
CA TRP A 38 8.07 -22.66 14.16
C TRP A 38 8.60 -23.71 15.14
N GLU A 39 8.79 -24.95 14.71
CA GLU A 39 9.34 -26.01 15.56
C GLU A 39 10.78 -25.68 16.00
N ALA A 40 11.58 -25.22 15.03
CA ALA A 40 12.95 -24.79 15.34
C ALA A 40 12.97 -23.61 16.33
N LEU A 41 12.08 -22.63 16.18
CA LEU A 41 11.97 -21.49 17.10
C LEU A 41 11.53 -21.92 18.51
N ARG A 42 10.59 -22.83 18.58
CA ARG A 42 10.07 -23.34 19.87
C ARG A 42 11.16 -24.00 20.71
N ASP A 43 12.02 -24.76 20.05
CA ASP A 43 13.04 -25.58 20.71
C ASP A 43 14.41 -24.84 20.81
N HIS A 44 14.54 -23.65 20.21
CA HIS A 44 15.78 -22.89 20.20
C HIS A 44 16.01 -22.15 21.53
N PRO A 45 17.18 -22.28 22.19
CA PRO A 45 17.51 -21.50 23.38
C PRO A 45 17.67 -20.01 23.07
N GLY A 46 17.31 -19.16 23.98
CA GLY A 46 17.23 -17.71 23.76
C GLY A 46 15.90 -17.32 23.11
N HIS A 47 15.72 -16.08 22.77
CA HIS A 47 14.49 -15.54 22.13
C HIS A 47 13.18 -15.82 22.87
N ASP A 48 13.24 -15.91 24.21
CA ASP A 48 12.07 -16.21 25.07
C ASP A 48 10.95 -15.15 24.89
N ALA A 49 11.33 -13.89 24.71
CA ALA A 49 10.36 -12.81 24.50
C ALA A 49 9.58 -12.99 23.17
N THR A 50 10.28 -13.42 22.10
CA THR A 50 9.63 -13.70 20.81
C THR A 50 8.68 -14.91 20.92
N ARG A 51 9.12 -15.99 21.58
CA ARG A 51 8.27 -17.16 21.83
C ARG A 51 7.04 -16.81 22.67
N ALA A 52 7.22 -16.03 23.73
CA ALA A 52 6.14 -15.59 24.58
C ALA A 52 5.12 -14.74 23.80
N PHE A 53 5.58 -13.79 22.97
CA PHE A 53 4.73 -13.00 22.09
C PHE A 53 3.93 -13.89 21.12
N LEU A 54 4.58 -14.77 20.38
CA LEU A 54 3.92 -15.62 19.40
C LEU A 54 2.96 -16.63 20.03
N ASN A 55 3.31 -17.20 21.19
CA ASN A 55 2.43 -18.08 21.93
C ASN A 55 1.20 -17.35 22.49
N ASP A 56 1.36 -16.12 22.98
CA ASP A 56 0.24 -15.30 23.43
C ASP A 56 -0.71 -15.02 22.24
N MET A 57 -0.18 -14.62 21.09
CA MET A 57 -0.97 -14.37 19.90
C MET A 57 -1.71 -15.63 19.40
N ARG A 58 -1.03 -16.76 19.35
CA ARG A 58 -1.64 -18.03 18.93
C ARG A 58 -2.72 -18.49 19.91
N GLY A 59 -2.47 -18.34 21.21
CA GLY A 59 -3.47 -18.71 22.23
C GLY A 59 -4.71 -17.83 22.22
N GLN A 60 -4.67 -16.69 21.55
CA GLN A 60 -5.81 -15.77 21.46
C GLN A 60 -6.46 -15.72 20.07
N ALA A 61 -5.81 -16.29 19.04
CA ALA A 61 -6.24 -16.17 17.63
C ALA A 61 -7.67 -16.72 17.39
N ASP A 62 -8.08 -17.75 18.12
CA ASP A 62 -9.41 -18.37 17.99
C ASP A 62 -10.48 -17.70 18.88
N PHE A 63 -10.07 -16.84 19.82
CA PHE A 63 -10.96 -16.26 20.81
C PHE A 63 -11.21 -14.77 20.62
N LEU A 64 -10.19 -14.03 20.17
CA LEU A 64 -10.30 -12.60 19.93
C LEU A 64 -10.75 -12.32 18.52
N ARG A 65 -11.53 -11.25 18.38
CA ARG A 65 -11.88 -10.70 17.08
C ARG A 65 -10.64 -10.09 16.42
N PRO A 66 -10.60 -9.92 15.10
CA PRO A 66 -9.46 -9.32 14.39
C PRO A 66 -9.00 -7.99 14.98
N TYR A 67 -9.94 -7.08 15.25
CA TYR A 67 -9.64 -5.78 15.89
C TYR A 67 -8.94 -5.95 17.24
N ASP A 68 -9.52 -6.75 18.12
CA ASP A 68 -8.99 -6.97 19.48
C ASP A 68 -7.61 -7.65 19.45
N LEU A 69 -7.40 -8.57 18.49
CA LEU A 69 -6.11 -9.23 18.29
C LEU A 69 -5.03 -8.27 17.83
N ILE A 70 -5.36 -7.36 16.87
CA ILE A 70 -4.45 -6.31 16.39
C ILE A 70 -4.15 -5.34 17.54
N GLU A 71 -5.15 -4.86 18.26
CA GLU A 71 -4.99 -4.00 19.44
C GLU A 71 -4.07 -4.63 20.50
N ARG A 72 -4.20 -5.94 20.70
CA ARG A 72 -3.31 -6.68 21.61
C ARG A 72 -1.84 -6.62 21.17
N VAL A 73 -1.56 -6.76 19.87
CA VAL A 73 -0.21 -6.59 19.32
C VAL A 73 0.28 -5.16 19.56
N LEU A 74 -0.56 -4.18 19.29
CA LEU A 74 -0.17 -2.77 19.32
C LEU A 74 0.08 -2.26 20.75
N HIS A 75 -0.77 -2.64 21.70
CA HIS A 75 -0.70 -2.12 23.07
C HIS A 75 0.04 -3.06 24.04
N ARG A 76 -0.39 -4.33 24.12
CA ARG A 76 0.20 -5.26 25.10
C ARG A 76 1.65 -5.63 24.79
N HIS A 77 2.00 -5.68 23.49
CA HIS A 77 3.34 -6.06 23.03
C HIS A 77 4.16 -4.87 22.50
N ASP A 78 3.73 -3.64 22.81
CA ASP A 78 4.42 -2.40 22.36
C ASP A 78 4.54 -2.29 20.84
N GLY A 79 3.67 -2.94 20.08
CA GLY A 79 3.75 -3.02 18.63
C GLY A 79 3.72 -1.64 17.97
N ARG A 80 2.81 -0.74 18.38
CA ARG A 80 2.73 0.62 17.86
C ARG A 80 4.06 1.36 18.05
N ARG A 81 4.62 1.35 19.24
CA ARG A 81 5.89 1.99 19.54
C ARG A 81 7.05 1.42 18.72
N LYS A 82 7.10 0.09 18.53
CA LYS A 82 8.13 -0.58 17.74
C LYS A 82 8.01 -0.24 16.25
N LEU A 83 6.78 -0.24 15.70
CA LEU A 83 6.51 0.09 14.31
C LEU A 83 6.86 1.55 14.02
N VAL A 84 6.34 2.48 14.82
CA VAL A 84 6.61 3.91 14.65
C VAL A 84 8.08 4.24 14.87
N GLY A 85 8.72 3.63 15.87
CA GLY A 85 10.16 3.81 16.14
C GLY A 85 11.07 3.35 15.00
N ARG A 86 10.66 2.37 14.21
CA ARG A 86 11.43 1.82 13.09
C ARG A 86 11.08 2.46 11.75
N LEU A 87 9.79 2.74 11.52
CA LEU A 87 9.25 3.16 10.22
C LEU A 87 8.96 4.66 10.16
N GLY A 88 8.95 5.34 11.31
CA GLY A 88 8.58 6.75 11.42
C GLY A 88 7.09 6.95 11.70
N THR A 89 6.70 8.20 11.92
CA THR A 89 5.32 8.59 12.26
C THR A 89 4.32 8.26 11.15
N GLU A 90 4.78 8.12 9.91
CA GLU A 90 3.92 7.73 8.78
C GLU A 90 3.31 6.33 8.93
N ALA A 91 3.87 5.49 9.82
CA ALA A 91 3.30 4.20 10.14
C ALA A 91 1.97 4.30 10.90
N GLU A 92 1.70 5.42 11.57
CA GLU A 92 0.44 5.65 12.31
C GLU A 92 -0.77 5.56 11.38
N ASP A 93 -0.72 6.23 10.23
CA ASP A 93 -1.83 6.20 9.26
C ASP A 93 -2.16 4.77 8.80
N GLY A 94 -1.11 3.96 8.55
CA GLY A 94 -1.29 2.55 8.17
C GLY A 94 -1.82 1.67 9.30
N ILE A 95 -1.42 1.93 10.54
CA ILE A 95 -1.92 1.23 11.72
C ILE A 95 -3.40 1.56 11.95
N ASP A 96 -3.76 2.84 11.89
CA ASP A 96 -5.12 3.31 12.13
C ASP A 96 -6.07 2.83 11.01
N GLU A 97 -5.60 2.80 9.76
CA GLU A 97 -6.36 2.22 8.65
C GLU A 97 -6.57 0.71 8.84
N LEU A 98 -5.55 -0.05 9.24
CA LEU A 98 -5.70 -1.48 9.52
C LEU A 98 -6.74 -1.74 10.60
N LEU A 99 -6.77 -0.94 11.66
CA LEU A 99 -7.78 -1.03 12.71
C LEU A 99 -9.18 -0.67 12.18
N ALA A 100 -9.30 0.35 11.35
CA ALA A 100 -10.56 0.72 10.72
C ALA A 100 -11.10 -0.39 9.80
N GLN A 101 -10.23 -1.04 9.04
CA GLN A 101 -10.58 -2.19 8.21
C GLN A 101 -11.03 -3.39 9.04
N ALA A 102 -10.37 -3.67 10.16
CA ALA A 102 -10.79 -4.74 11.08
C ALA A 102 -12.19 -4.48 11.64
N LEU A 103 -12.49 -3.25 12.07
CA LEU A 103 -13.84 -2.87 12.53
C LEU A 103 -14.88 -2.97 11.41
N SER A 104 -14.54 -2.53 10.20
CA SER A 104 -15.44 -2.62 9.05
C SER A 104 -15.79 -4.07 8.73
N TYR A 105 -14.80 -4.95 8.72
CA TYR A 105 -15.00 -6.39 8.54
C TYR A 105 -15.94 -6.97 9.62
N GLU A 106 -15.72 -6.64 10.90
CA GLU A 106 -16.51 -7.14 12.01
C GLU A 106 -17.97 -6.68 12.00
N THR A 107 -18.28 -5.58 11.31
CA THR A 107 -19.67 -5.11 11.16
C THR A 107 -20.42 -5.77 10.03
N SER A 108 -19.71 -6.27 9.00
CA SER A 108 -20.29 -6.85 7.78
C SER A 108 -20.25 -8.36 7.73
N GLU A 109 -19.32 -8.99 8.43
CA GLU A 109 -19.02 -10.42 8.33
C GLU A 109 -18.96 -11.09 9.70
N VAL A 110 -18.91 -12.44 9.70
CA VAL A 110 -18.67 -13.21 10.92
C VAL A 110 -17.20 -13.03 11.34
N PRO A 111 -16.93 -12.44 12.52
CA PRO A 111 -15.57 -12.14 12.94
C PRO A 111 -14.72 -13.40 13.10
N SER A 112 -13.73 -13.58 12.23
CA SER A 112 -12.71 -14.62 12.37
C SER A 112 -11.39 -14.12 11.76
N LEU A 113 -10.27 -14.58 12.29
CA LEU A 113 -8.95 -14.18 11.76
C LEU A 113 -8.76 -14.64 10.31
N THR A 114 -9.09 -15.89 10.01
CA THR A 114 -9.00 -16.46 8.66
C THR A 114 -9.88 -15.70 7.65
N GLY A 115 -11.13 -15.39 8.06
CA GLY A 115 -12.04 -14.61 7.23
C GLY A 115 -11.53 -13.19 6.98
N PHE A 116 -10.99 -12.53 8.00
CA PHE A 116 -10.41 -11.20 7.87
C PHE A 116 -9.21 -11.20 6.91
N LEU A 117 -8.32 -12.19 7.01
CA LEU A 117 -7.18 -12.31 6.10
C LEU A 117 -7.63 -12.53 4.65
N ALA A 118 -8.63 -13.36 4.41
CA ALA A 118 -9.20 -13.58 3.09
C ALA A 118 -9.88 -12.31 2.54
N TRP A 119 -10.61 -11.60 3.39
CA TRP A 119 -11.26 -10.34 3.04
C TRP A 119 -10.24 -9.26 2.66
N MET A 120 -9.15 -9.09 3.43
CA MET A 120 -8.07 -8.16 3.13
C MET A 120 -7.32 -8.45 1.82
N GLN A 121 -7.33 -9.69 1.36
CA GLN A 121 -6.72 -10.07 0.06
C GLN A 121 -7.61 -9.73 -1.14
N THR A 122 -8.89 -9.51 -0.91
CA THR A 122 -9.88 -9.28 -1.98
C THR A 122 -10.04 -7.80 -2.31
N ASP A 123 -9.87 -6.93 -1.32
CA ASP A 123 -10.00 -5.47 -1.48
C ASP A 123 -8.62 -4.80 -1.63
N ASP A 124 -8.50 -3.97 -2.66
CA ASP A 124 -7.36 -3.06 -2.84
C ASP A 124 -7.55 -1.86 -1.87
N VAL A 125 -7.10 -2.02 -0.63
CA VAL A 125 -7.21 -0.96 0.39
C VAL A 125 -6.24 0.18 0.07
N GLU A 126 -6.77 1.28 -0.43
CA GLU A 126 -6.00 2.49 -0.68
C GLU A 126 -5.90 3.34 0.61
N VAL A 127 -4.76 3.28 1.28
CA VAL A 127 -4.49 4.12 2.47
C VAL A 127 -4.29 5.57 2.03
N LYS A 128 -5.28 6.43 2.31
CA LYS A 128 -5.15 7.87 2.11
C LYS A 128 -4.27 8.44 3.22
N ARG A 129 -3.02 8.71 2.90
CA ARG A 129 -2.12 9.41 3.81
C ARG A 129 -2.66 10.80 4.14
N GLN A 130 -2.80 11.11 5.40
CA GLN A 130 -3.03 12.47 5.83
C GLN A 130 -1.75 13.27 5.57
N LEU A 131 -1.82 14.16 4.60
CA LEU A 131 -0.75 15.11 4.34
C LEU A 131 -0.81 16.18 5.44
N ASP A 132 -0.12 15.94 6.55
CA ASP A 132 0.05 16.95 7.59
C ASP A 132 0.63 18.22 6.96
N GLY A 133 -0.17 19.28 6.92
CA GLY A 133 0.12 20.53 6.21
C GLY A 133 1.26 21.35 6.82
N GLU A 134 1.74 20.99 8.01
CA GLU A 134 2.76 21.73 8.77
C GLU A 134 3.99 20.84 9.03
N GLY A 135 4.96 20.87 8.12
CA GLY A 135 6.22 20.18 8.35
C GLY A 135 7.33 20.68 7.44
N HIS A 136 8.56 20.72 7.94
CA HIS A 136 9.79 20.96 7.18
C HIS A 136 10.13 19.74 6.28
N ARG A 137 9.13 19.22 5.55
CA ARG A 137 9.26 18.03 4.70
C ARG A 137 8.98 18.35 3.24
N ILE A 138 9.68 17.66 2.36
CA ILE A 138 9.36 17.70 0.93
C ILE A 138 8.11 16.84 0.71
N ARG A 139 7.08 17.43 0.11
CA ARG A 139 5.84 16.73 -0.27
C ARG A 139 5.93 16.28 -1.71
N VAL A 140 5.79 14.98 -1.95
CA VAL A 140 5.68 14.40 -3.29
C VAL A 140 4.22 14.03 -3.52
N MET A 141 3.62 14.57 -4.57
CA MET A 141 2.21 14.35 -4.85
C MET A 141 1.92 14.43 -6.35
N THR A 142 0.76 13.94 -6.76
CA THR A 142 0.29 14.12 -8.14
C THR A 142 -0.23 15.56 -8.34
N VAL A 143 -0.27 16.01 -9.59
CA VAL A 143 -0.84 17.34 -9.93
C VAL A 143 -2.31 17.44 -9.50
N HIS A 144 -3.08 16.36 -9.62
CA HIS A 144 -4.46 16.31 -9.14
C HIS A 144 -4.55 16.49 -7.61
N GLY A 145 -3.64 15.84 -6.87
CA GLY A 145 -3.55 15.99 -5.41
C GLY A 145 -3.12 17.38 -4.96
N ALA A 146 -2.41 18.12 -5.82
CA ALA A 146 -1.98 19.49 -5.54
C ALA A 146 -3.08 20.56 -5.80
N LYS A 147 -4.25 20.17 -6.30
CA LYS A 147 -5.33 21.11 -6.57
C LYS A 147 -5.82 21.77 -5.26
N GLY A 148 -5.80 23.10 -5.22
CA GLY A 148 -6.17 23.88 -4.03
C GLY A 148 -5.06 24.05 -3.00
N LEU A 149 -3.89 23.40 -3.19
CA LEU A 149 -2.72 23.58 -2.34
C LEU A 149 -1.71 24.52 -3.03
N GLU A 150 -0.89 25.18 -2.22
CA GLU A 150 0.22 26.03 -2.67
C GLU A 150 1.49 25.67 -1.89
N ALA A 151 2.65 25.96 -2.47
CA ALA A 151 3.95 25.80 -1.82
C ALA A 151 4.90 26.95 -2.19
N GLU A 152 5.82 27.29 -1.30
CA GLU A 152 6.84 28.31 -1.57
C GLU A 152 7.71 27.90 -2.77
N ILE A 153 8.10 26.65 -2.85
CA ILE A 153 8.92 26.07 -3.90
C ILE A 153 8.18 24.89 -4.52
N VAL A 154 8.01 24.87 -5.82
CA VAL A 154 7.46 23.75 -6.58
C VAL A 154 8.51 23.25 -7.57
N ILE A 155 8.75 21.94 -7.56
CA ILE A 155 9.69 21.28 -8.46
C ILE A 155 8.88 20.31 -9.35
N LEU A 156 8.98 20.48 -10.66
CA LEU A 156 8.40 19.61 -11.66
C LEU A 156 9.54 18.81 -12.32
N PRO A 157 9.86 17.61 -11.82
CA PRO A 157 11.10 16.92 -12.21
C PRO A 157 11.01 16.21 -13.56
N ASP A 158 9.81 16.10 -14.15
CA ASP A 158 9.59 15.39 -15.41
C ASP A 158 8.43 16.06 -16.17
N THR A 159 8.77 17.03 -16.99
CA THR A 159 7.82 17.73 -17.87
C THR A 159 7.97 17.33 -19.33
N CYS A 160 8.79 16.31 -19.60
CA CYS A 160 9.05 15.83 -20.95
C CYS A 160 7.81 15.26 -21.65
N ASP A 161 7.85 15.34 -22.96
CA ASP A 161 6.77 14.81 -23.81
C ASP A 161 6.71 13.29 -23.72
N ARG A 162 5.67 12.75 -23.09
CA ARG A 162 5.42 11.32 -23.01
C ARG A 162 4.44 10.91 -24.09
N LYS A 163 4.81 9.90 -24.87
CA LYS A 163 3.84 9.27 -25.78
C LYS A 163 2.69 8.71 -24.95
N PRO A 164 1.44 9.11 -25.20
CA PRO A 164 0.29 8.60 -24.47
C PRO A 164 0.22 7.08 -24.64
N GLN A 165 0.21 6.36 -23.53
CA GLN A 165 -0.07 4.93 -23.52
C GLN A 165 -1.59 4.76 -23.45
N ASP A 166 -2.19 4.55 -24.60
CA ASP A 166 -3.60 4.17 -24.66
C ASP A 166 -3.75 2.69 -24.25
N ARG A 167 -4.13 2.48 -22.98
CA ARG A 167 -4.31 1.15 -22.38
C ARG A 167 -5.71 0.59 -22.53
N ASP A 168 -6.66 1.42 -22.95
CA ASP A 168 -8.04 0.98 -23.08
C ASP A 168 -8.19 0.05 -24.28
N GLN A 169 -8.91 -1.02 -24.06
CA GLN A 169 -9.20 -2.04 -25.09
C GLN A 169 -10.51 -1.77 -25.82
N ILE A 170 -11.35 -0.91 -25.25
CA ILE A 170 -12.67 -0.58 -25.79
C ILE A 170 -12.77 0.93 -25.97
N TYR A 171 -13.16 1.34 -27.19
CA TYR A 171 -13.49 2.73 -27.49
C TYR A 171 -15.00 2.93 -27.43
N ARG A 172 -15.43 3.98 -26.76
CA ARG A 172 -16.81 4.46 -26.84
C ARG A 172 -16.88 5.51 -27.93
N LEU A 173 -17.57 5.21 -29.02
CA LEU A 173 -17.84 6.17 -30.07
C LEU A 173 -18.86 7.20 -29.61
N SER A 174 -18.75 8.44 -30.12
CA SER A 174 -19.61 9.57 -29.72
C SER A 174 -21.09 9.29 -30.01
N ASP A 175 -21.38 8.65 -31.15
CA ASP A 175 -22.73 8.32 -31.63
C ASP A 175 -22.87 6.85 -32.03
N GLY A 176 -22.21 5.93 -31.32
CA GLY A 176 -22.22 4.53 -31.67
C GLY A 176 -22.00 3.58 -30.50
N PRO A 177 -22.07 2.28 -30.78
CA PRO A 177 -21.78 1.27 -29.77
C PRO A 177 -20.31 1.29 -29.38
N PRO A 178 -19.96 0.77 -28.18
CA PRO A 178 -18.56 0.53 -27.83
C PRO A 178 -17.92 -0.46 -28.81
N VAL A 179 -16.71 -0.16 -29.26
CA VAL A 179 -15.98 -0.97 -30.23
C VAL A 179 -14.66 -1.44 -29.67
N TRP A 180 -14.25 -2.65 -30.06
CA TRP A 180 -12.97 -3.19 -29.65
C TRP A 180 -11.82 -2.49 -30.35
N LYS A 181 -10.75 -2.21 -29.64
CA LYS A 181 -9.54 -1.60 -30.17
C LYS A 181 -8.84 -2.56 -31.14
N VAL A 182 -8.58 -2.10 -32.34
CA VAL A 182 -7.78 -2.80 -33.35
C VAL A 182 -6.42 -2.13 -33.55
N ALA A 183 -5.49 -2.85 -34.16
CA ALA A 183 -4.17 -2.29 -34.48
C ALA A 183 -4.29 -1.02 -35.32
N ALA A 184 -3.37 -0.06 -35.14
CA ALA A 184 -3.46 1.27 -35.80
C ALA A 184 -3.49 1.15 -37.33
N ALA A 185 -2.72 0.20 -37.89
CA ALA A 185 -2.64 -0.03 -39.33
C ALA A 185 -3.93 -0.62 -39.93
N GLU A 186 -4.77 -1.25 -39.11
CA GLU A 186 -6.01 -1.94 -39.53
C GLU A 186 -7.27 -1.21 -39.06
N SER A 187 -7.09 -0.02 -38.47
CA SER A 187 -8.22 0.74 -37.91
C SER A 187 -9.13 1.29 -38.99
N PRO A 188 -10.45 0.97 -38.94
CA PRO A 188 -11.43 1.66 -39.77
C PRO A 188 -11.39 3.17 -39.57
N PRO A 189 -11.76 3.99 -40.58
CA PRO A 189 -11.68 5.46 -40.52
C PRO A 189 -12.37 6.05 -39.28
N LEU A 190 -13.51 5.50 -38.87
CA LEU A 190 -14.27 5.93 -37.71
C LEU A 190 -13.48 5.76 -36.39
N ILE A 191 -12.81 4.60 -36.22
CA ILE A 191 -11.99 4.32 -35.04
C ILE A 191 -10.71 5.16 -35.07
N ALA A 192 -10.13 5.37 -36.24
CA ALA A 192 -8.94 6.22 -36.41
C ALA A 192 -9.26 7.69 -36.04
N ALA A 193 -10.42 8.18 -36.45
CA ALA A 193 -10.88 9.53 -36.10
C ALA A 193 -11.10 9.69 -34.58
N GLU A 194 -11.75 8.73 -33.93
CA GLU A 194 -11.95 8.77 -32.48
C GLU A 194 -10.62 8.69 -31.70
N ARG A 195 -9.67 7.89 -32.20
CA ARG A 195 -8.32 7.82 -31.62
C ARG A 195 -7.60 9.17 -31.71
N ALA A 196 -7.72 9.85 -32.85
CA ALA A 196 -7.12 11.18 -33.04
C ALA A 196 -7.79 12.22 -32.11
N ALA A 197 -9.10 12.25 -32.07
CA ALA A 197 -9.86 13.14 -31.18
C ALA A 197 -9.56 12.91 -29.70
N ARG A 198 -9.36 11.65 -29.30
CA ARG A 198 -8.95 11.31 -27.94
C ARG A 198 -7.53 11.79 -27.64
N ALA A 199 -6.58 11.56 -28.54
CA ALA A 199 -5.21 12.05 -28.36
C ALA A 199 -5.15 13.57 -28.22
N GLU A 200 -5.99 14.30 -28.94
CA GLU A 200 -6.12 15.76 -28.82
C GLU A 200 -6.69 16.18 -27.47
N ARG A 201 -7.75 15.50 -27.00
CA ARG A 201 -8.32 15.74 -25.65
C ARG A 201 -7.30 15.48 -24.54
N ASP A 202 -6.56 14.37 -24.63
CA ASP A 202 -5.52 14.00 -23.67
C ASP A 202 -4.35 14.99 -23.67
N ALA A 203 -4.00 15.55 -24.84
CA ALA A 203 -2.98 16.59 -24.95
C ALA A 203 -3.47 17.90 -24.31
N ALA A 204 -4.70 18.30 -24.57
CA ALA A 204 -5.30 19.49 -23.96
C ALA A 204 -5.39 19.36 -22.42
N GLU A 205 -5.77 18.18 -21.92
CA GLU A 205 -5.83 17.93 -20.49
C GLU A 205 -4.44 17.97 -19.83
N ARG A 206 -3.41 17.42 -20.49
CA ARG A 206 -2.02 17.54 -20.01
C ARG A 206 -1.57 18.98 -19.87
N LEU A 207 -1.88 19.83 -20.84
CA LEU A 207 -1.56 21.25 -20.76
C LEU A 207 -2.27 21.95 -19.60
N ARG A 208 -3.56 21.60 -19.36
CA ARG A 208 -4.29 22.11 -18.20
C ARG A 208 -3.66 21.69 -16.88
N LEU A 209 -3.27 20.40 -16.77
CA LEU A 209 -2.60 19.89 -15.58
C LEU A 209 -1.24 20.55 -15.37
N LEU A 210 -0.46 20.75 -16.43
CA LEU A 210 0.81 21.47 -16.35
C LEU A 210 0.58 22.91 -15.87
N TYR A 211 -0.39 23.61 -16.40
CA TYR A 211 -0.76 24.96 -15.92
C TYR A 211 -1.13 24.95 -14.44
N VAL A 212 -1.95 23.98 -14.01
CA VAL A 212 -2.29 23.84 -12.58
C VAL A 212 -1.05 23.62 -11.73
N ALA A 213 -0.13 22.73 -12.15
CA ALA A 213 1.10 22.46 -11.43
C ALA A 213 1.99 23.72 -11.30
N MET A 214 2.19 24.43 -12.39
CA MET A 214 3.01 25.65 -12.43
C MET A 214 2.45 26.76 -11.53
N THR A 215 1.12 26.89 -11.48
CA THR A 215 0.45 27.92 -10.67
C THR A 215 0.38 27.61 -9.17
N ARG A 216 0.97 26.50 -8.72
CA ARG A 216 1.05 26.15 -7.28
C ARG A 216 2.25 26.79 -6.57
N ALA A 217 3.23 27.30 -7.33
CA ALA A 217 4.40 27.94 -6.76
C ALA A 217 4.07 29.36 -6.31
N ARG A 218 4.40 29.69 -5.06
CA ARG A 218 4.29 31.05 -4.50
C ARG A 218 5.54 31.88 -4.79
N CYS A 219 6.72 31.29 -4.66
CA CYS A 219 8.00 31.98 -4.80
C CYS A 219 8.88 31.40 -5.91
N TRP A 220 9.06 30.07 -5.93
CA TRP A 220 9.99 29.42 -6.86
C TRP A 220 9.35 28.26 -7.61
N LEU A 221 9.51 28.27 -8.93
CA LEU A 221 9.13 27.17 -9.81
C LEU A 221 10.39 26.64 -10.48
N VAL A 222 10.69 25.36 -10.26
CA VAL A 222 11.78 24.64 -10.94
C VAL A 222 11.16 23.62 -11.89
N VAL A 223 11.50 23.72 -13.17
CA VAL A 223 11.01 22.84 -14.24
C VAL A 223 12.22 22.14 -14.86
N ALA A 224 12.19 20.77 -14.91
CA ALA A 224 13.26 19.94 -15.44
C ALA A 224 12.71 18.96 -16.50
#